data_9c26ecccd281aa83113462414b833821
#
_entry.id   9c26ecccd281aa83113462414b833821
#
_cell.length_a   1.000
_cell.length_b   1.000
_cell.length_c   1.000
_cell.angle_alpha   90.00
_cell.angle_beta   90.00
_cell.angle_gamma   90.00
#
_symmetry.space_group_name_H-M   'P 1'
#
loop_
_entity.id
_entity.type
_entity.pdbx_description
1 polymer ?
#
loop_
_entity_poly.entity_id
_entity_poly.type
_entity_poly.pdbx_seq_one_letter_code
_entity_poly.pdbx_strand_id
1 'polypeptide(L)'
;ALKEDFGELEGKVWKSSVILLANGVKIEAIGSGKKIRGRRHKQWRPDLIVCDDLENDENVNTPEQRKKLRDWFYKAVSKAGDTYTDIVYIGTLLHFDALLANVAKNPSYKSVRYQGVISFATNGELWDAWESIFTDLSNDNRQEDALEFFQANREAMLEGTAVLWEEKLSYYDLMVIRISEGEASFNSELQNNPIDPDLSLIHI
;
A
#
# COMPACT_ATOMS: atom_id res chain seq x y z
N ALA A 1 -3.91 7.81 -26.61
CA ALA A 1 -2.88 7.68 -25.59
C ALA A 1 -1.90 6.56 -25.93
N LEU A 2 -1.97 5.31 -25.33
CA LEU A 2 -0.93 4.28 -25.56
C LEU A 2 -0.62 3.99 -27.04
N LYS A 3 -1.62 3.97 -27.91
CA LYS A 3 -1.47 3.72 -29.34
C LYS A 3 -0.80 4.88 -30.07
N GLU A 4 -1.02 6.10 -29.62
CA GLU A 4 -0.37 7.30 -30.16
C GLU A 4 1.11 7.36 -29.74
N ASP A 5 1.41 6.96 -28.50
CA ASP A 5 2.76 7.05 -27.93
C ASP A 5 3.65 5.87 -28.35
N PHE A 6 3.08 4.66 -28.49
CA PHE A 6 3.82 3.40 -28.70
C PHE A 6 3.45 2.64 -29.96
N GLY A 7 2.53 3.16 -30.78
CA GLY A 7 2.05 2.51 -32.00
C GLY A 7 1.10 1.33 -31.73
N GLU A 8 0.97 0.44 -32.71
CA GLU A 8 0.10 -0.73 -32.59
C GLU A 8 0.73 -1.77 -31.68
N LEU A 9 0.10 -1.98 -30.52
CA LEU A 9 0.59 -2.90 -29.48
C LEU A 9 -0.03 -4.30 -29.59
N GLU A 10 -1.22 -4.42 -30.19
CA GLU A 10 -1.93 -5.69 -30.25
C GLU A 10 -1.22 -6.71 -31.13
N GLY A 11 -0.90 -7.87 -30.54
CA GLY A 11 -0.29 -8.99 -31.22
C GLY A 11 -1.28 -10.14 -31.44
N LYS A 12 -0.75 -11.33 -31.72
CA LYS A 12 -1.55 -12.52 -32.07
C LYS A 12 -2.37 -13.10 -30.91
N VAL A 13 -2.03 -12.79 -29.68
CA VAL A 13 -2.71 -13.29 -28.48
C VAL A 13 -3.07 -12.10 -27.59
N TRP A 14 -4.38 -11.94 -27.36
CA TRP A 14 -4.92 -10.89 -26.51
C TRP A 14 -6.03 -11.49 -25.64
N LYS A 15 -5.64 -12.03 -24.48
CA LYS A 15 -6.53 -12.69 -23.52
C LYS A 15 -6.34 -12.07 -22.13
N SER A 16 -7.32 -12.21 -21.25
CA SER A 16 -7.30 -11.66 -19.89
C SER A 16 -6.07 -12.09 -19.06
N SER A 17 -5.54 -13.29 -19.29
CA SER A 17 -4.40 -13.81 -18.54
C SER A 17 -3.09 -13.83 -19.32
N VAL A 18 -3.12 -13.65 -20.65
CA VAL A 18 -1.92 -13.69 -21.51
C VAL A 18 -2.08 -12.72 -22.66
N ILE A 19 -1.12 -11.83 -22.79
CA ILE A 19 -1.00 -10.90 -23.92
C ILE A 19 0.35 -11.14 -24.60
N LEU A 20 0.33 -11.24 -25.92
CA LEU A 20 1.53 -11.23 -26.75
C LEU A 20 1.50 -9.96 -27.60
N LEU A 21 2.37 -9.02 -27.29
CA LEU A 21 2.46 -7.76 -28.01
C LEU A 21 3.01 -7.94 -29.43
N ALA A 22 2.75 -6.98 -30.32
CA ALA A 22 3.22 -6.98 -31.71
C ALA A 22 4.75 -7.06 -31.81
N ASN A 23 5.48 -6.48 -30.86
CA ASN A 23 6.95 -6.54 -30.75
C ASN A 23 7.48 -7.87 -30.18
N GLY A 24 6.59 -8.83 -29.86
CA GLY A 24 6.96 -10.15 -29.33
C GLY A 24 7.11 -10.24 -27.83
N VAL A 25 6.87 -9.17 -27.06
CA VAL A 25 6.85 -9.20 -25.60
C VAL A 25 5.62 -9.96 -25.12
N LYS A 26 5.80 -10.91 -24.20
CA LYS A 26 4.72 -11.66 -23.54
C LYS A 26 4.47 -11.10 -22.17
N ILE A 27 3.23 -10.76 -21.86
CA ILE A 27 2.74 -10.39 -20.54
C ILE A 27 1.82 -11.51 -20.06
N GLU A 28 2.00 -12.00 -18.85
CA GLU A 28 1.20 -13.09 -18.28
C GLU A 28 0.77 -12.76 -16.84
N ALA A 29 -0.54 -12.72 -16.59
CA ALA A 29 -1.11 -12.55 -15.27
C ALA A 29 -1.29 -13.89 -14.57
N ILE A 30 -0.87 -13.99 -13.30
CA ILE A 30 -0.91 -15.22 -12.50
C ILE A 30 -1.39 -14.86 -11.10
N GLY A 31 -2.46 -15.50 -10.63
CA GLY A 31 -2.94 -15.32 -9.27
C GLY A 31 -1.96 -15.84 -8.22
N SER A 32 -1.96 -15.21 -7.05
CA SER A 32 -1.18 -15.61 -5.88
C SER A 32 -1.41 -17.10 -5.52
N GLY A 33 -0.35 -17.78 -5.09
CA GLY A 33 -0.37 -19.20 -4.73
C GLY A 33 -0.40 -20.18 -5.92
N LYS A 34 -0.53 -19.71 -7.15
CA LYS A 34 -0.52 -20.58 -8.34
C LYS A 34 0.90 -21.02 -8.72
N LYS A 35 0.97 -22.07 -9.55
CA LYS A 35 2.26 -22.60 -10.06
C LYS A 35 2.87 -21.59 -11.04
N ILE A 36 4.01 -21.00 -10.65
CA ILE A 36 4.76 -20.04 -11.45
C ILE A 36 6.06 -20.60 -12.00
N ARG A 37 6.67 -21.57 -11.31
CA ARG A 37 7.92 -22.18 -11.76
C ARG A 37 7.79 -22.85 -13.13
N GLY A 38 8.84 -22.70 -13.95
CA GLY A 38 8.92 -23.32 -15.28
C GLY A 38 8.22 -22.51 -16.37
N ARG A 39 7.64 -21.35 -16.06
CA ARG A 39 7.06 -20.46 -17.06
C ARG A 39 8.14 -19.83 -17.92
N ARG A 40 7.91 -19.82 -19.22
CA ARG A 40 8.86 -19.34 -20.23
C ARG A 40 8.11 -18.71 -21.40
N HIS A 41 8.80 -17.86 -22.11
CA HIS A 41 8.43 -17.46 -23.47
C HIS A 41 9.56 -17.87 -24.41
N LYS A 42 9.30 -18.86 -25.29
CA LYS A 42 10.34 -19.55 -26.07
C LYS A 42 11.39 -20.15 -25.11
N GLN A 43 12.67 -19.80 -25.27
CA GLN A 43 13.77 -20.25 -24.40
C GLN A 43 13.97 -19.35 -23.15
N TRP A 44 13.35 -18.18 -23.10
CA TRP A 44 13.61 -17.16 -22.09
C TRP A 44 12.74 -17.31 -20.84
N ARG A 45 13.31 -17.06 -19.69
CA ARG A 45 12.60 -16.82 -18.44
C ARG A 45 12.07 -15.38 -18.40
N PRO A 46 11.18 -15.02 -17.47
CA PRO A 46 10.73 -13.64 -17.34
C PRO A 46 11.90 -12.67 -17.14
N ASP A 47 11.89 -11.55 -17.82
CA ASP A 47 12.82 -10.43 -17.60
C ASP A 47 12.39 -9.61 -16.40
N LEU A 48 11.05 -9.51 -16.18
CA LEU A 48 10.43 -8.77 -15.10
C LEU A 48 9.32 -9.59 -14.45
N ILE A 49 9.29 -9.59 -13.13
CA ILE A 49 8.19 -10.12 -12.32
C ILE A 49 7.65 -8.97 -11.48
N VAL A 50 6.38 -8.60 -11.71
CA VAL A 50 5.68 -7.62 -10.88
C VAL A 50 4.76 -8.38 -9.92
N CYS A 51 5.00 -8.20 -8.65
CA CYS A 51 4.14 -8.66 -7.57
C CYS A 51 3.30 -7.47 -7.13
N ASP A 52 2.02 -7.51 -7.47
CA ASP A 52 1.06 -6.44 -7.23
C ASP A 52 0.01 -6.94 -6.25
N ASP A 53 -0.11 -6.29 -5.12
CA ASP A 53 -1.04 -6.58 -4.03
C ASP A 53 -1.18 -8.09 -3.73
N LEU A 54 -0.05 -8.78 -3.52
CA LEU A 54 -0.06 -10.22 -3.19
C LEU A 54 -0.73 -10.54 -1.86
N GLU A 55 -0.81 -9.57 -0.98
CA GLU A 55 -1.35 -9.66 0.36
C GLU A 55 -2.71 -8.97 0.43
N ASN A 56 -3.61 -9.58 1.19
CA ASN A 56 -4.91 -9.05 1.55
C ASN A 56 -5.24 -9.49 2.98
N ASP A 57 -6.32 -8.96 3.57
CA ASP A 57 -6.71 -9.25 4.96
C ASP A 57 -6.83 -10.74 5.23
N GLU A 58 -7.37 -11.51 4.26
CA GLU A 58 -7.54 -12.95 4.45
C GLU A 58 -6.20 -13.67 4.58
N ASN A 59 -5.21 -13.36 3.72
CA ASN A 59 -3.96 -14.11 3.66
C ASN A 59 -2.88 -13.61 4.63
N VAL A 60 -3.12 -12.48 5.32
CA VAL A 60 -2.23 -11.97 6.38
C VAL A 60 -2.76 -12.23 7.79
N ASN A 61 -4.01 -12.68 7.93
CA ASN A 61 -4.69 -12.79 9.21
C ASN A 61 -4.01 -13.77 10.18
N THR A 62 -3.64 -14.98 9.72
CA THR A 62 -3.00 -15.97 10.59
C THR A 62 -1.51 -16.16 10.28
N PRO A 63 -0.69 -16.55 11.29
CA PRO A 63 0.72 -16.87 11.08
C PRO A 63 0.96 -17.93 10.00
N GLU A 64 0.07 -18.93 9.91
CA GLU A 64 0.14 -20.01 8.93
C GLU A 64 -0.08 -19.49 7.50
N GLN A 65 -1.03 -18.58 7.31
CA GLN A 65 -1.30 -17.96 6.01
C GLN A 65 -0.12 -17.09 5.58
N ARG A 66 0.41 -16.25 6.47
CA ARG A 66 1.62 -15.45 6.21
C ARG A 66 2.82 -16.31 5.86
N LYS A 67 3.04 -17.41 6.62
CA LYS A 67 4.09 -18.37 6.34
C LYS A 67 3.92 -19.04 4.97
N LYS A 68 2.71 -19.47 4.63
CA LYS A 68 2.39 -20.10 3.33
C LYS A 68 2.70 -19.18 2.16
N LEU A 69 2.31 -17.90 2.26
CA LEU A 69 2.58 -16.91 1.22
C LEU A 69 4.08 -16.61 1.10
N ARG A 70 4.78 -16.48 2.22
CA ARG A 70 6.24 -16.31 2.29
C ARG A 70 6.98 -17.48 1.65
N ASP A 71 6.57 -18.71 1.99
CA ASP A 71 7.13 -19.92 1.40
C ASP A 71 6.91 -19.97 -0.12
N TRP A 72 5.72 -19.61 -0.58
CA TRP A 72 5.42 -19.55 -2.01
C TRP A 72 6.27 -18.50 -2.72
N PHE A 73 6.40 -17.31 -2.15
CA PHE A 73 7.22 -16.24 -2.73
C PHE A 73 8.68 -16.68 -2.88
N TYR A 74 9.33 -17.12 -1.81
CA TYR A 74 10.74 -17.48 -1.85
C TYR A 74 11.02 -18.81 -2.60
N LYS A 75 10.10 -19.76 -2.55
CA LYS A 75 10.27 -21.07 -3.21
C LYS A 75 9.80 -21.11 -4.66
N ALA A 76 8.91 -20.23 -5.07
CA ALA A 76 8.33 -20.23 -6.40
C ALA A 76 8.59 -18.92 -7.16
N VAL A 77 8.16 -17.76 -6.65
CA VAL A 77 8.28 -16.47 -7.36
C VAL A 77 9.73 -16.10 -7.58
N SER A 78 10.52 -16.01 -6.51
CA SER A 78 11.95 -15.63 -6.60
C SER A 78 12.82 -16.62 -7.38
N LYS A 79 12.29 -17.82 -7.67
CA LYS A 79 12.97 -18.88 -8.46
C LYS A 79 12.36 -19.04 -9.85
N ALA A 80 11.39 -18.22 -10.23
CA ALA A 80 10.78 -18.27 -11.56
C ALA A 80 11.63 -17.59 -12.63
N GLY A 81 12.40 -16.59 -12.23
CA GLY A 81 13.30 -15.84 -13.09
C GLY A 81 14.66 -16.52 -13.35
N ASP A 82 15.57 -15.73 -13.88
CA ASP A 82 16.98 -16.03 -14.10
C ASP A 82 17.84 -14.93 -13.47
N THR A 83 19.15 -14.94 -13.69
CA THR A 83 20.11 -13.97 -13.12
C THR A 83 19.86 -12.51 -13.59
N TYR A 84 19.17 -12.34 -14.70
CA TYR A 84 18.83 -11.04 -15.27
C TYR A 84 17.40 -10.57 -14.93
N THR A 85 16.64 -11.34 -14.17
CA THR A 85 15.25 -11.02 -13.86
C THR A 85 15.15 -9.98 -12.75
N ASP A 86 14.47 -8.88 -13.04
CA ASP A 86 14.06 -7.92 -12.02
C ASP A 86 12.76 -8.35 -11.34
N ILE A 87 12.68 -8.12 -10.04
CA ILE A 87 11.45 -8.35 -9.26
C ILE A 87 11.05 -7.02 -8.63
N VAL A 88 9.84 -6.57 -8.97
CA VAL A 88 9.20 -5.39 -8.37
C VAL A 88 8.05 -5.88 -7.50
N TYR A 89 8.04 -5.51 -6.24
CA TYR A 89 6.95 -5.81 -5.32
C TYR A 89 6.29 -4.50 -4.87
N ILE A 90 5.01 -4.36 -5.16
CA ILE A 90 4.17 -3.21 -4.81
C ILE A 90 3.03 -3.74 -3.94
N GLY A 91 2.66 -3.01 -2.90
CA GLY A 91 1.54 -3.36 -2.03
C GLY A 91 1.48 -2.50 -0.78
N THR A 92 0.44 -2.70 0.00
CA THR A 92 0.20 -2.07 1.30
C THR A 92 0.72 -2.96 2.44
N LEU A 93 1.28 -2.35 3.47
CA LEU A 93 1.74 -3.07 4.67
C LEU A 93 0.56 -3.33 5.60
N LEU A 94 -0.14 -4.44 5.41
CA LEU A 94 -1.33 -4.81 6.17
C LEU A 94 -1.02 -5.42 7.56
N HIS A 95 0.20 -5.94 7.74
CA HIS A 95 0.60 -6.58 8.99
C HIS A 95 2.12 -6.46 9.22
N PHE A 96 2.56 -6.28 10.47
CA PHE A 96 3.99 -6.12 10.80
C PHE A 96 4.86 -7.34 10.44
N ASP A 97 4.28 -8.57 10.42
CA ASP A 97 4.91 -9.82 9.96
C ASP A 97 4.40 -10.27 8.57
N ALA A 98 3.91 -9.35 7.74
CA ALA A 98 3.52 -9.61 6.37
C ALA A 98 4.72 -9.98 5.48
N LEU A 99 4.49 -10.60 4.33
CA LEU A 99 5.53 -10.91 3.36
C LEU A 99 6.24 -9.63 2.90
N LEU A 100 5.47 -8.58 2.54
CA LEU A 100 6.04 -7.30 2.11
C LEU A 100 6.92 -6.67 3.19
N ALA A 101 6.49 -6.71 4.47
CA ALA A 101 7.28 -6.25 5.61
C ALA A 101 8.61 -7.00 5.75
N ASN A 102 8.61 -8.29 5.50
CA ASN A 102 9.80 -9.14 5.52
C ASN A 102 10.72 -8.88 4.31
N VAL A 103 10.16 -8.71 3.11
CA VAL A 103 10.91 -8.36 1.89
C VAL A 103 11.56 -6.99 2.03
N ALA A 104 10.84 -6.00 2.59
CA ALA A 104 11.34 -4.65 2.81
C ALA A 104 12.56 -4.59 3.76
N LYS A 105 12.68 -5.55 4.68
CA LYS A 105 13.84 -5.69 5.58
C LYS A 105 15.02 -6.46 4.96
N ASN A 106 14.81 -7.11 3.82
CA ASN A 106 15.83 -7.92 3.18
C ASN A 106 16.83 -7.03 2.41
N PRO A 107 18.14 -7.07 2.73
CA PRO A 107 19.13 -6.20 2.11
C PRO A 107 19.34 -6.43 0.60
N SER A 108 18.82 -7.52 0.06
CA SER A 108 18.84 -7.79 -1.39
C SER A 108 17.81 -6.98 -2.18
N TYR A 109 16.90 -6.28 -1.49
CA TYR A 109 15.88 -5.43 -2.11
C TYR A 109 16.09 -3.96 -1.76
N LYS A 110 15.87 -3.09 -2.74
CA LYS A 110 15.76 -1.65 -2.50
C LYS A 110 14.32 -1.32 -2.17
N SER A 111 14.05 -0.89 -0.94
CA SER A 111 12.70 -0.58 -0.48
C SER A 111 12.48 0.92 -0.37
N VAL A 112 11.29 1.36 -0.76
CA VAL A 112 10.79 2.72 -0.55
C VAL A 112 9.41 2.59 0.09
N ARG A 113 9.15 3.32 1.17
CA ARG A 113 7.86 3.38 1.84
C ARG A 113 7.27 4.78 1.69
N TYR A 114 6.05 4.84 1.23
CA TYR A 114 5.26 6.06 1.11
C TYR A 114 4.24 6.13 2.25
N GLN A 115 4.13 7.28 2.88
CA GLN A 115 3.19 7.54 3.97
C GLN A 115 2.34 8.74 3.59
N GLY A 116 1.02 8.67 3.82
CA GLY A 116 0.09 9.75 3.52
C GLY A 116 0.45 11.02 4.27
N VAL A 117 0.71 10.91 5.57
CA VAL A 117 1.27 12.00 6.38
C VAL A 117 2.77 11.81 6.52
N ILE A 118 3.55 12.75 6.01
CA ILE A 118 5.01 12.79 6.11
C ILE A 118 5.44 13.41 7.44
N SER A 119 4.76 14.49 7.85
CA SER A 119 4.99 15.16 9.12
C SER A 119 3.66 15.57 9.75
N PHE A 120 3.47 15.24 11.03
CA PHE A 120 2.30 15.63 11.79
C PHE A 120 2.41 17.06 12.31
N ALA A 121 1.25 17.67 12.61
CA ALA A 121 1.17 19.00 13.17
C ALA A 121 1.93 19.11 14.49
N THR A 122 2.56 20.26 14.72
CA THR A 122 3.29 20.55 15.96
C THR A 122 2.33 20.91 17.09
N ASN A 123 1.15 21.45 16.79
CA ASN A 123 0.15 21.87 17.76
C ASN A 123 -0.92 20.79 17.97
N GLY A 124 -0.59 19.78 18.78
CA GLY A 124 -1.48 18.66 19.11
C GLY A 124 -2.76 19.11 19.86
N GLU A 125 -2.66 20.10 20.76
CA GLU A 125 -3.78 20.54 21.58
C GLU A 125 -4.97 21.06 20.75
N LEU A 126 -4.70 21.74 19.64
CA LEU A 126 -5.76 22.19 18.72
C LEU A 126 -6.42 21.02 17.97
N TRP A 127 -5.65 20.00 17.65
CA TRP A 127 -6.20 18.79 17.04
C TRP A 127 -7.00 17.96 18.03
N ASP A 128 -6.59 17.88 19.30
CA ASP A 128 -7.36 17.23 20.37
C ASP A 128 -8.70 17.94 20.61
N ALA A 129 -8.69 19.29 20.60
CA ALA A 129 -9.92 20.09 20.70
C ALA A 129 -10.83 19.86 19.47
N TRP A 130 -10.28 19.86 18.27
CA TRP A 130 -11.01 19.56 17.03
C TRP A 130 -11.62 18.15 17.06
N GLU A 131 -10.87 17.14 17.49
CA GLU A 131 -11.36 15.77 17.61
C GLU A 131 -12.52 15.68 18.59
N SER A 132 -12.44 16.38 19.72
CA SER A 132 -13.51 16.42 20.71
C SER A 132 -14.81 16.99 20.14
N ILE A 133 -14.73 18.02 19.27
CA ILE A 133 -15.89 18.59 18.58
C ILE A 133 -16.40 17.58 17.53
N PHE A 134 -15.52 17.03 16.71
CA PHE A 134 -15.87 16.12 15.61
C PHE A 134 -16.54 14.83 16.08
N THR A 135 -16.17 14.33 17.28
CA THR A 135 -16.67 13.08 17.85
C THR A 135 -17.85 13.27 18.82
N ASP A 136 -18.30 14.49 19.09
CA ASP A 136 -19.43 14.75 20.00
C ASP A 136 -20.76 14.30 19.39
N LEU A 137 -21.19 13.10 19.72
CA LEU A 137 -22.46 12.52 19.26
C LEU A 137 -23.71 13.23 19.79
N SER A 138 -23.59 14.11 20.78
CA SER A 138 -24.72 14.91 21.28
C SER A 138 -25.00 16.14 20.41
N ASN A 139 -24.07 16.48 19.52
CA ASN A 139 -24.17 17.61 18.59
C ASN A 139 -24.42 17.13 17.16
N ASP A 140 -25.57 17.41 16.64
CA ASP A 140 -25.95 17.05 15.25
C ASP A 140 -25.10 17.79 14.20
N ASN A 141 -24.59 19.00 14.53
CA ASN A 141 -23.78 19.84 13.65
C ASN A 141 -22.25 19.63 13.85
N ARG A 142 -21.82 18.62 14.59
CA ARG A 142 -20.42 18.40 14.99
C ARG A 142 -19.40 18.49 13.84
N GLN A 143 -19.76 18.03 12.65
CA GLN A 143 -18.84 18.07 11.50
C GLN A 143 -18.68 19.50 10.95
N GLU A 144 -19.76 20.28 10.91
CA GLU A 144 -19.73 21.68 10.50
C GLU A 144 -18.97 22.52 11.53
N ASP A 145 -19.25 22.34 12.81
CA ASP A 145 -18.58 23.05 13.92
C ASP A 145 -17.08 22.72 13.95
N ALA A 146 -16.70 21.45 13.73
CA ALA A 146 -15.31 21.03 13.63
C ALA A 146 -14.61 21.68 12.42
N LEU A 147 -15.28 21.79 11.28
CA LEU A 147 -14.76 22.48 10.11
C LEU A 147 -14.58 23.98 10.37
N GLU A 148 -15.54 24.63 11.00
CA GLU A 148 -15.44 26.04 11.39
C GLU A 148 -14.28 26.26 12.38
N PHE A 149 -14.14 25.39 13.38
CA PHE A 149 -13.00 25.42 14.31
C PHE A 149 -11.66 25.30 13.58
N PHE A 150 -11.55 24.34 12.65
CA PHE A 150 -10.35 24.19 11.82
C PHE A 150 -10.08 25.45 10.99
N GLN A 151 -11.09 26.02 10.34
CA GLN A 151 -10.92 27.21 9.51
C GLN A 151 -10.46 28.42 10.32
N ALA A 152 -11.00 28.58 11.53
CA ALA A 152 -10.61 29.66 12.44
C ALA A 152 -9.17 29.54 12.95
N ASN A 153 -8.65 28.32 13.07
CA ASN A 153 -7.31 28.02 13.60
C ASN A 153 -6.35 27.45 12.56
N ARG A 154 -6.68 27.55 11.29
CA ARG A 154 -6.04 26.80 10.20
C ARG A 154 -4.52 26.92 10.17
N GLU A 155 -3.99 28.13 10.29
CA GLU A 155 -2.54 28.37 10.23
C GLU A 155 -1.81 27.63 11.35
N ALA A 156 -2.28 27.76 12.59
CA ALA A 156 -1.70 27.10 13.75
C ALA A 156 -1.88 25.57 13.72
N MET A 157 -3.02 25.08 13.18
CA MET A 157 -3.30 23.65 13.08
C MET A 157 -2.50 22.97 11.96
N LEU A 158 -2.08 23.71 10.94
CA LEU A 158 -1.26 23.17 9.85
C LEU A 158 0.24 23.39 10.06
N GLU A 159 0.65 24.03 11.14
CA GLU A 159 2.06 24.26 11.42
C GLU A 159 2.82 22.94 11.55
N GLY A 160 3.91 22.80 10.80
CA GLY A 160 4.77 21.60 10.79
C GLY A 160 4.23 20.42 9.98
N THR A 161 3.03 20.54 9.37
CA THR A 161 2.46 19.44 8.59
C THR A 161 3.13 19.30 7.22
N ALA A 162 3.23 18.04 6.78
CA ALA A 162 3.56 17.70 5.40
C ALA A 162 2.81 16.43 5.01
N VAL A 163 2.24 16.40 3.82
CA VAL A 163 1.53 15.24 3.26
C VAL A 163 2.13 14.84 1.92
N LEU A 164 1.92 13.58 1.55
CA LEU A 164 2.50 13.02 0.33
C LEU A 164 1.87 13.62 -0.94
N TRP A 165 0.56 13.85 -0.92
CA TRP A 165 -0.19 14.31 -2.09
C TRP A 165 -1.35 15.22 -1.67
N GLU A 166 -1.03 16.49 -1.42
CA GLU A 166 -1.96 17.52 -0.91
C GLU A 166 -3.18 17.74 -1.83
N GLU A 167 -2.98 17.66 -3.16
CA GLU A 167 -4.05 17.89 -4.14
C GLU A 167 -5.11 16.77 -4.13
N LYS A 168 -4.77 15.59 -3.62
CA LYS A 168 -5.69 14.45 -3.51
C LYS A 168 -6.34 14.38 -2.14
N LEU A 169 -5.53 14.48 -1.09
CA LEU A 169 -5.95 14.40 0.31
C LEU A 169 -5.16 15.43 1.11
N SER A 170 -5.83 16.48 1.55
CA SER A 170 -5.24 17.46 2.45
C SER A 170 -4.93 16.83 3.83
N TYR A 171 -4.11 17.51 4.62
CA TYR A 171 -3.86 17.09 6.00
C TYR A 171 -5.15 17.00 6.81
N TYR A 172 -6.12 17.92 6.61
CA TYR A 172 -7.43 17.89 7.25
C TYR A 172 -8.21 16.63 6.87
N ASP A 173 -8.27 16.29 5.58
CA ASP A 173 -8.97 15.09 5.10
C ASP A 173 -8.36 13.81 5.71
N LEU A 174 -7.03 13.75 5.81
CA LEU A 174 -6.31 12.64 6.44
C LEU A 174 -6.65 12.51 7.94
N MET A 175 -6.81 13.61 8.66
CA MET A 175 -7.23 13.57 10.07
C MET A 175 -8.69 13.15 10.22
N VAL A 176 -9.58 13.59 9.33
CA VAL A 176 -10.97 13.10 9.28
C VAL A 176 -11.01 11.60 9.05
N ILE A 177 -10.24 11.08 8.09
CA ILE A 177 -10.14 9.63 7.83
C ILE A 177 -9.62 8.89 9.06
N ARG A 178 -8.56 9.41 9.70
CA ARG A 178 -7.97 8.82 10.90
C ARG A 178 -8.98 8.59 12.02
N ILE A 179 -9.84 9.60 12.26
CA ILE A 179 -10.88 9.50 13.30
C ILE A 179 -12.06 8.63 12.85
N SER A 180 -12.47 8.75 11.59
CA SER A 180 -13.65 8.03 11.06
C SER A 180 -13.41 6.54 10.90
N GLU A 181 -12.22 6.13 10.45
CA GLU A 181 -11.87 4.73 10.19
C GLU A 181 -11.08 4.08 11.33
N GLY A 182 -10.58 4.90 12.25
CA GLY A 182 -9.76 4.47 13.38
C GLY A 182 -8.27 4.41 13.08
N GLU A 183 -7.48 4.55 14.13
CA GLU A 183 -6.02 4.66 14.05
C GLU A 183 -5.35 3.42 13.43
N ALA A 184 -5.87 2.23 13.70
CA ALA A 184 -5.30 0.98 13.17
C ALA A 184 -5.43 0.91 11.64
N SER A 185 -6.61 1.23 11.09
CA SER A 185 -6.86 1.30 9.66
C SER A 185 -6.00 2.39 9.01
N PHE A 186 -6.01 3.58 9.57
CA PHE A 186 -5.20 4.70 9.09
C PHE A 186 -3.70 4.35 9.03
N ASN A 187 -3.18 3.70 10.07
CA ASN A 187 -1.78 3.32 10.13
C ASN A 187 -1.40 2.23 9.12
N SER A 188 -2.26 1.24 8.87
CA SER A 188 -1.97 0.23 7.84
C SER A 188 -2.15 0.77 6.43
N GLU A 189 -3.29 1.38 6.13
CA GLU A 189 -3.68 1.72 4.76
C GLU A 189 -3.00 3.01 4.24
N LEU A 190 -2.88 4.03 5.11
CA LEU A 190 -2.38 5.34 4.69
C LEU A 190 -0.96 5.64 5.17
N GLN A 191 -0.52 5.01 6.27
CA GLN A 191 0.84 5.22 6.77
C GLN A 191 1.79 4.06 6.45
N ASN A 192 1.28 2.98 5.88
CA ASN A 192 2.07 1.76 5.66
C ASN A 192 2.85 1.33 6.92
N ASN A 193 2.23 1.50 8.09
CA ASN A 193 2.84 1.26 9.40
C ASN A 193 1.86 0.51 10.32
N PRO A 194 1.52 -0.75 10.01
CA PRO A 194 0.62 -1.54 10.83
C PRO A 194 1.19 -1.68 12.24
N ILE A 195 0.34 -1.41 13.24
CA ILE A 195 0.69 -1.51 14.65
C ILE A 195 0.76 -2.99 15.02
N ASP A 196 1.81 -3.35 15.77
CA ASP A 196 1.88 -4.66 16.42
C ASP A 196 0.97 -4.64 17.67
N PRO A 197 -0.13 -5.40 17.68
CA PRO A 197 -1.05 -5.41 18.82
C PRO A 197 -0.38 -5.87 20.13
N ASP A 198 0.66 -6.69 20.06
CA ASP A 198 1.38 -7.17 21.24
C ASP A 198 2.26 -6.09 21.86
N LEU A 199 2.71 -5.10 21.08
CA LEU A 199 3.49 -3.96 21.58
C LEU A 199 2.60 -2.86 22.19
N SER A 200 1.33 -2.77 21.81
CA SER A 200 0.39 -1.77 22.35
C SER A 200 -0.03 -2.05 23.80
N LEU A 201 0.15 -3.27 24.29
CA LEU A 201 -0.19 -3.69 25.65
C LEU A 201 0.91 -3.37 26.68
N ILE A 202 2.06 -2.85 26.28
CA ILE A 202 3.21 -2.59 27.16
C ILE A 202 3.19 -1.16 27.75
N HIS A 203 2.23 -0.33 27.33
CA HIS A 203 2.12 1.07 27.76
C HIS A 203 0.87 1.37 28.64
N ILE A 204 0.46 0.40 29.47
CA ILE A 204 -0.52 0.66 30.55
C ILE A 204 0.20 0.62 31.90
#